data_128b3d887988333d49166e027605647e
#
_entry.id   128b3d887988333d49166e027605647e
#
_cell.length_a   1.000
_cell.length_b   1.000
_cell.length_c   1.000
_cell.angle_alpha   90.00
_cell.angle_beta   90.00
_cell.angle_gamma   90.00
#
_symmetry.space_group_name_H-M   'P 1'
#
loop_
_entity.id
_entity.type
_entity.pdbx_description
1 polymer ?
#
loop_
_entity_poly.entity_id
_entity_poly.type
_entity_poly.pdbx_seq_one_letter_code
_entity_poly.pdbx_strand_id
1 'polypeptide(L)'
;MEKISLEQELKNNSYPGRGIIIGRSADGTKAVTAYFIMGRSENSRNRIFVVDGEGIRTEAFDPSKLTDPSLIIYAPVRVLGNKTIVTNGDQTDTIYEGLDRQMTFEQSLRCREFEPDGPNYTPRISGVMHIENGEYSYAMSILKSDNGNPDACLRYTYAYEKAVPGVGRFIHTYKCDGNPLPSFEGEPKLVDIPDDMDAFTELLWNSLNEDNKVSLFVRYIDIATGKYETAIVNKNR
;
A
#
# COMPACT_ATOMS: atom_id res chain seq x y z
N MET A 1 -17.23 4.52 12.52
CA MET A 1 -16.95 3.61 11.37
C MET A 1 -17.02 2.18 11.89
N GLU A 2 -17.76 1.31 11.23
CA GLU A 2 -17.84 -0.10 11.57
C GLU A 2 -16.57 -0.83 11.10
N LYS A 3 -16.10 -1.80 11.92
CA LYS A 3 -14.95 -2.64 11.56
C LYS A 3 -15.38 -3.68 10.54
N ILE A 4 -14.60 -3.83 9.48
CA ILE A 4 -14.86 -4.81 8.42
C ILE A 4 -13.92 -6.01 8.53
N SER A 5 -14.36 -7.17 8.05
CA SER A 5 -13.51 -8.33 7.85
C SER A 5 -12.68 -8.17 6.57
N LEU A 6 -11.35 -8.13 6.68
CA LEU A 6 -10.45 -8.10 5.52
C LEU A 6 -10.67 -9.30 4.59
N GLU A 7 -10.88 -10.47 5.17
CA GLU A 7 -11.13 -11.69 4.41
C GLU A 7 -12.39 -11.55 3.52
N GLN A 8 -13.50 -11.11 4.11
CA GLN A 8 -14.75 -10.94 3.36
C GLN A 8 -14.64 -9.81 2.34
N GLU A 9 -14.02 -8.69 2.71
CA GLU A 9 -13.83 -7.55 1.82
C GLU A 9 -13.03 -7.94 0.56
N LEU A 10 -11.90 -8.65 0.74
CA LEU A 10 -11.05 -9.07 -0.37
C LEU A 10 -11.68 -10.19 -1.20
N LYS A 11 -12.38 -11.15 -0.58
CA LYS A 11 -13.09 -12.21 -1.31
C LYS A 11 -14.26 -11.69 -2.13
N ASN A 12 -14.95 -10.66 -1.65
CA ASN A 12 -16.10 -10.06 -2.33
C ASN A 12 -15.72 -9.02 -3.39
N ASN A 13 -14.45 -8.57 -3.40
CA ASN A 13 -13.95 -7.60 -4.36
C ASN A 13 -12.89 -8.23 -5.27
N SER A 14 -13.26 -8.58 -6.49
CA SER A 14 -12.36 -9.25 -7.42
C SER A 14 -11.17 -8.40 -7.84
N TYR A 15 -11.26 -7.05 -7.72
CA TYR A 15 -10.19 -6.15 -8.15
C TYR A 15 -10.12 -4.84 -7.35
N PRO A 16 -9.66 -4.86 -6.10
CA PRO A 16 -9.32 -3.64 -5.36
C PRO A 16 -8.06 -2.93 -5.92
N GLY A 17 -7.35 -3.57 -6.84
CA GLY A 17 -6.15 -3.03 -7.50
C GLY A 17 -4.89 -3.18 -6.66
N ARG A 18 -4.46 -2.10 -6.01
CA ARG A 18 -3.36 -2.09 -5.04
C ARG A 18 -3.96 -1.75 -3.67
N GLY A 19 -3.47 -2.38 -2.63
CA GLY A 19 -3.97 -2.13 -1.28
C GLY A 19 -2.85 -1.96 -0.26
N ILE A 20 -3.02 -0.98 0.63
CA ILE A 20 -2.14 -0.72 1.76
C ILE A 20 -2.93 -0.92 3.04
N ILE A 21 -2.39 -1.70 3.96
CA ILE A 21 -2.88 -1.86 5.32
C ILE A 21 -1.79 -1.36 6.27
N ILE A 22 -2.15 -0.50 7.22
CA ILE A 22 -1.26 -0.05 8.28
C ILE A 22 -2.02 -0.13 9.60
N GLY A 23 -1.35 -0.62 10.66
CA GLY A 23 -1.96 -0.73 11.97
C GLY A 23 -0.99 -1.19 13.05
N ARG A 24 -1.54 -1.62 14.17
CA ARG A 24 -0.80 -2.11 15.33
C ARG A 24 -1.28 -3.50 15.72
N SER A 25 -0.37 -4.43 16.02
CA SER A 25 -0.70 -5.78 16.48
C SER A 25 -1.61 -5.78 17.71
N ALA A 26 -2.33 -6.88 17.94
CA ALA A 26 -3.31 -6.97 19.02
C ALA A 26 -2.67 -6.86 20.40
N ASP A 27 -1.46 -7.41 20.58
CA ASP A 27 -0.64 -7.27 21.78
C ASP A 27 -0.03 -5.86 21.95
N GLY A 28 -0.15 -5.01 20.92
CA GLY A 28 0.33 -3.65 20.91
C GLY A 28 1.84 -3.49 20.76
N THR A 29 2.61 -4.55 20.51
CA THR A 29 4.08 -4.51 20.47
C THR A 29 4.64 -4.23 19.08
N LYS A 30 3.89 -4.49 18.01
CA LYS A 30 4.34 -4.35 16.63
C LYS A 30 3.59 -3.29 15.85
N ALA A 31 4.32 -2.47 15.11
CA ALA A 31 3.79 -1.68 14.01
C ALA A 31 3.72 -2.57 12.75
N VAL A 32 2.58 -2.58 12.09
CA VAL A 32 2.29 -3.54 11.01
C VAL A 32 1.95 -2.81 9.73
N THR A 33 2.53 -3.26 8.62
CA THR A 33 2.10 -2.84 7.28
C THR A 33 2.02 -4.02 6.34
N ALA A 34 1.03 -4.00 5.44
CA ALA A 34 0.95 -4.90 4.31
C ALA A 34 0.68 -4.10 3.03
N TYR A 35 1.25 -4.56 1.93
CA TYR A 35 1.02 -4.01 0.60
C TYR A 35 0.87 -5.13 -0.42
N PHE A 36 -0.21 -5.08 -1.21
CA PHE A 36 -0.40 -6.02 -2.30
C PHE A 36 -0.62 -5.31 -3.63
N ILE A 37 -0.22 -6.00 -4.70
CA ILE A 37 -0.52 -5.61 -6.07
C ILE A 37 -1.34 -6.69 -6.78
N MET A 38 -2.29 -6.22 -7.59
CA MET A 38 -3.06 -7.04 -8.52
C MET A 38 -2.89 -6.50 -9.93
N GLY A 39 -3.17 -7.32 -10.93
CA GLY A 39 -3.05 -6.98 -12.34
C GLY A 39 -4.11 -7.67 -13.18
N ARG A 40 -4.68 -6.96 -14.18
CA ARG A 40 -5.62 -7.51 -15.16
C ARG A 40 -4.97 -7.73 -16.54
N SER A 41 -3.99 -6.90 -16.91
CA SER A 41 -3.24 -7.05 -18.16
C SER A 41 -2.02 -7.96 -18.00
N GLU A 42 -1.50 -8.51 -19.08
CA GLU A 42 -0.28 -9.31 -19.08
C GLU A 42 0.90 -8.52 -18.51
N ASN A 43 1.09 -7.28 -18.95
CA ASN A 43 2.14 -6.40 -18.45
C ASN A 43 2.01 -6.13 -16.93
N SER A 44 0.80 -5.87 -16.42
CA SER A 44 0.58 -5.64 -14.99
C SER A 44 0.75 -6.89 -14.12
N ARG A 45 0.54 -8.10 -14.69
CA ARG A 45 0.77 -9.39 -14.01
C ARG A 45 2.22 -9.85 -14.05
N ASN A 46 3.01 -9.30 -14.97
CA ASN A 46 4.43 -9.65 -15.17
C ASN A 46 5.33 -8.95 -14.13
N ARG A 47 5.01 -9.08 -12.84
CA ARG A 47 5.74 -8.43 -11.75
C ARG A 47 6.00 -9.38 -10.59
N ILE A 48 7.09 -9.10 -9.89
CA ILE A 48 7.44 -9.69 -8.60
C ILE A 48 7.94 -8.59 -7.64
N PHE A 49 7.84 -8.84 -6.35
CA PHE A 49 8.55 -8.05 -5.33
C PHE A 49 9.90 -8.70 -5.05
N VAL A 50 10.93 -7.89 -5.01
CA VAL A 50 12.27 -8.27 -4.56
C VAL A 50 12.75 -7.35 -3.45
N VAL A 51 13.59 -7.87 -2.57
CA VAL A 51 14.19 -7.08 -1.49
C VAL A 51 15.15 -6.05 -2.09
N ASP A 52 15.09 -4.83 -1.59
CA ASP A 52 15.96 -3.72 -1.98
C ASP A 52 16.38 -2.93 -0.73
N GLY A 53 17.55 -3.26 -0.20
CA GLY A 53 17.99 -2.77 1.10
C GLY A 53 17.02 -3.12 2.23
N GLU A 54 16.56 -2.11 2.97
CA GLU A 54 15.50 -2.28 3.98
C GLU A 54 14.09 -2.20 3.40
N GLY A 55 13.95 -1.90 2.11
CA GLY A 55 12.68 -1.83 1.39
C GLY A 55 12.46 -2.99 0.44
N ILE A 56 11.58 -2.76 -0.53
CA ILE A 56 11.36 -3.65 -1.66
C ILE A 56 11.20 -2.83 -2.95
N ARG A 57 11.49 -3.46 -4.09
CA ARG A 57 11.15 -2.91 -5.40
C ARG A 57 10.34 -3.92 -6.22
N THR A 58 9.63 -3.43 -7.22
CA THR A 58 9.04 -4.29 -8.25
C THR A 58 10.07 -4.58 -9.33
N GLU A 59 10.05 -5.81 -9.85
CA GLU A 59 10.78 -6.21 -11.05
C GLU A 59 9.85 -6.91 -12.03
N ALA A 60 10.20 -6.89 -13.32
CA ALA A 60 9.54 -7.75 -14.27
C ALA A 60 9.93 -9.21 -14.00
N PHE A 61 8.94 -10.10 -13.90
CA PHE A 61 9.21 -11.53 -13.80
C PHE A 61 9.86 -12.08 -15.07
N ASP A 62 9.33 -11.68 -16.23
CA ASP A 62 9.91 -11.95 -17.54
C ASP A 62 10.24 -10.61 -18.22
N PRO A 63 11.54 -10.20 -18.23
CA PRO A 63 11.94 -8.94 -18.85
C PRO A 63 11.61 -8.84 -20.35
N SER A 64 11.52 -9.97 -21.05
CA SER A 64 11.18 -9.99 -22.50
C SER A 64 9.76 -9.56 -22.80
N LYS A 65 8.87 -9.61 -21.79
CA LYS A 65 7.46 -9.22 -21.87
C LYS A 65 7.18 -7.81 -21.33
N LEU A 66 8.21 -7.10 -20.86
CA LEU A 66 8.07 -5.76 -20.33
C LEU A 66 7.88 -4.77 -21.48
N THR A 67 6.68 -4.20 -21.62
CA THR A 67 6.36 -3.24 -22.68
C THR A 67 6.57 -1.80 -22.26
N ASP A 68 6.12 -1.43 -21.05
CA ASP A 68 6.28 -0.09 -20.48
C ASP A 68 6.55 -0.21 -18.97
N PRO A 69 7.76 0.17 -18.51
CA PRO A 69 8.12 0.11 -17.09
C PRO A 69 7.57 1.28 -16.26
N SER A 70 7.14 2.37 -16.87
CA SER A 70 6.95 3.67 -16.20
C SER A 70 5.96 3.65 -15.02
N LEU A 71 4.88 2.84 -15.10
CA LEU A 71 3.87 2.73 -14.05
C LEU A 71 3.91 1.42 -13.27
N ILE A 72 4.85 0.53 -13.59
CA ILE A 72 4.89 -0.81 -12.99
C ILE A 72 6.20 -1.14 -12.28
N ILE A 73 7.31 -0.45 -12.61
CA ILE A 73 8.62 -0.63 -11.97
C ILE A 73 8.91 0.56 -11.05
N TYR A 74 8.90 0.33 -9.76
CA TYR A 74 9.11 1.33 -8.70
C TYR A 74 9.49 0.63 -7.38
N ALA A 75 9.91 1.40 -6.38
CA ALA A 75 10.13 0.90 -5.03
C ALA A 75 8.87 1.14 -4.17
N PRO A 76 7.97 0.14 -3.97
CA PRO A 76 6.75 0.36 -3.18
C PRO A 76 7.02 0.58 -1.70
N VAL A 77 8.14 0.11 -1.18
CA VAL A 77 8.51 0.32 0.23
C VAL A 77 9.93 0.84 0.32
N ARG A 78 10.10 1.97 1.01
CA ARG A 78 11.41 2.53 1.39
C ARG A 78 11.44 2.88 2.87
N VAL A 79 12.61 2.83 3.46
CA VAL A 79 12.85 3.18 4.86
C VAL A 79 13.76 4.40 4.94
N LEU A 80 13.37 5.39 5.74
CA LEU A 80 14.15 6.58 6.05
C LEU A 80 14.28 6.71 7.57
N GLY A 81 15.38 6.22 8.12
CA GLY A 81 15.59 6.17 9.57
C GLY A 81 14.47 5.40 10.26
N ASN A 82 13.71 6.08 11.10
CA ASN A 82 12.58 5.50 11.85
C ASN A 82 11.23 5.56 11.11
N LYS A 83 11.23 5.85 9.81
CA LYS A 83 10.03 5.94 8.98
C LYS A 83 10.02 4.85 7.92
N THR A 84 8.89 4.16 7.79
CA THR A 84 8.61 3.24 6.68
C THR A 84 7.56 3.87 5.78
N ILE A 85 7.91 4.04 4.51
CA ILE A 85 7.05 4.61 3.47
C ILE A 85 6.54 3.44 2.61
N VAL A 86 5.24 3.40 2.33
CA VAL A 86 4.63 2.40 1.46
C VAL A 86 3.67 3.06 0.48
N THR A 87 3.79 2.75 -0.82
CA THR A 87 2.96 3.34 -1.88
C THR A 87 2.71 2.37 -3.03
N ASN A 88 1.81 2.76 -3.94
CA ASN A 88 1.51 1.99 -5.15
C ASN A 88 2.23 2.50 -6.42
N GLY A 89 3.22 3.37 -6.29
CA GLY A 89 3.90 3.94 -7.45
C GLY A 89 5.20 4.68 -7.09
N ASP A 90 5.74 5.39 -8.05
CA ASP A 90 7.00 6.15 -7.95
C ASP A 90 6.95 7.34 -6.97
N GLN A 91 5.76 7.70 -6.47
CA GLN A 91 5.65 8.70 -5.41
C GLN A 91 6.33 8.28 -4.10
N THR A 92 6.75 7.02 -3.94
CA THR A 92 7.59 6.59 -2.81
C THR A 92 8.86 7.42 -2.73
N ASP A 93 9.53 7.62 -3.86
CA ASP A 93 10.76 8.40 -3.94
C ASP A 93 10.50 9.88 -3.64
N THR A 94 9.38 10.41 -4.12
CA THR A 94 8.96 11.79 -3.82
C THR A 94 8.74 12.02 -2.33
N ILE A 95 8.07 11.06 -1.66
CA ILE A 95 7.85 11.13 -0.20
C ILE A 95 9.18 10.98 0.54
N TYR A 96 10.02 10.03 0.13
CA TYR A 96 11.33 9.81 0.74
C TYR A 96 12.19 11.07 0.69
N GLU A 97 12.36 11.66 -0.50
CA GLU A 97 13.13 12.89 -0.68
C GLU A 97 12.54 14.09 0.06
N GLY A 98 11.20 14.20 0.09
CA GLY A 98 10.52 15.26 0.82
C GLY A 98 10.75 15.16 2.33
N LEU A 99 10.58 13.97 2.91
CA LEU A 99 10.82 13.71 4.32
C LEU A 99 12.31 13.89 4.71
N ASP A 100 13.24 13.50 3.83
CA ASP A 100 14.68 13.72 4.02
C ASP A 100 15.03 15.22 4.07
N ARG A 101 14.30 16.03 3.31
CA ARG A 101 14.38 17.50 3.32
C ARG A 101 13.51 18.16 4.41
N GLN A 102 13.03 17.38 5.39
CA GLN A 102 12.20 17.85 6.50
C GLN A 102 10.82 18.43 6.11
N MET A 103 10.33 18.10 4.93
CA MET A 103 8.94 18.37 4.55
C MET A 103 8.00 17.43 5.28
N THR A 104 6.75 17.84 5.45
CA THR A 104 5.71 16.91 5.94
C THR A 104 5.31 15.92 4.84
N PHE A 105 4.65 14.82 5.23
CA PHE A 105 4.10 13.84 4.29
C PHE A 105 3.18 14.49 3.24
N GLU A 106 2.28 15.37 3.69
CA GLU A 106 1.38 16.12 2.80
C GLU A 106 2.12 17.07 1.85
N GLN A 107 3.12 17.80 2.38
CA GLN A 107 3.92 18.71 1.57
C GLN A 107 4.69 17.95 0.48
N SER A 108 5.21 16.78 0.79
CA SER A 108 5.94 15.93 -0.16
C SER A 108 5.05 15.51 -1.34
N LEU A 109 3.76 15.28 -1.10
CA LEU A 109 2.80 14.84 -2.12
C LEU A 109 2.18 15.99 -2.95
N ARG A 110 2.45 17.26 -2.64
CA ARG A 110 1.82 18.39 -3.35
C ARG A 110 2.14 18.48 -4.85
N CYS A 111 3.30 17.97 -5.25
CA CYS A 111 3.73 17.92 -6.65
C CYS A 111 3.24 16.68 -7.41
N ARG A 112 2.45 15.81 -6.75
CA ARG A 112 1.93 14.57 -7.36
C ARG A 112 0.42 14.65 -7.53
N GLU A 113 -0.07 13.91 -8.52
CA GLU A 113 -1.48 13.67 -8.80
C GLU A 113 -1.71 12.16 -8.95
N PHE A 114 -2.89 11.74 -9.35
CA PHE A 114 -3.17 10.36 -9.77
C PHE A 114 -2.32 9.94 -10.98
N GLU A 115 -2.31 8.67 -11.36
CA GLU A 115 -1.56 8.18 -12.52
C GLU A 115 -2.20 8.67 -13.84
N PRO A 116 -1.40 9.05 -14.86
CA PRO A 116 -1.91 9.56 -16.13
C PRO A 116 -2.39 8.45 -17.08
N ASP A 117 -3.04 7.44 -16.55
CA ASP A 117 -3.50 6.22 -17.25
C ASP A 117 -4.99 6.28 -17.61
N GLY A 118 -5.43 7.34 -18.27
CA GLY A 118 -6.82 7.44 -18.73
C GLY A 118 -7.31 6.19 -19.48
N PRO A 119 -8.56 5.80 -19.27
CA PRO A 119 -9.64 6.46 -18.53
C PRO A 119 -9.69 6.14 -17.03
N ASN A 120 -8.81 5.29 -16.50
CA ASN A 120 -8.89 4.84 -15.10
C ASN A 120 -8.40 5.93 -14.12
N TYR A 121 -7.39 6.73 -14.54
CA TYR A 121 -6.73 7.71 -13.67
C TYR A 121 -6.44 7.11 -12.31
N THR A 122 -5.64 6.02 -12.31
CA THR A 122 -5.36 5.19 -11.13
C THR A 122 -4.98 6.03 -9.93
N PRO A 123 -5.71 5.92 -8.81
CA PRO A 123 -5.37 6.65 -7.60
C PRO A 123 -3.97 6.32 -7.09
N ARG A 124 -3.23 7.33 -6.64
CA ARG A 124 -1.99 7.11 -5.88
C ARG A 124 -2.34 7.01 -4.41
N ILE A 125 -2.13 5.83 -3.84
CA ILE A 125 -2.28 5.58 -2.41
C ILE A 125 -0.91 5.51 -1.76
N SER A 126 -0.79 6.09 -0.58
CA SER A 126 0.46 6.18 0.15
C SER A 126 0.24 6.03 1.64
N GLY A 127 1.24 5.50 2.34
CA GLY A 127 1.29 5.44 3.79
C GLY A 127 2.69 5.77 4.29
N VAL A 128 2.77 6.37 5.46
CA VAL A 128 4.01 6.55 6.21
C VAL A 128 3.79 6.12 7.64
N MET A 129 4.66 5.26 8.14
CA MET A 129 4.73 4.82 9.53
C MET A 129 5.90 5.54 10.20
N HIS A 130 5.71 5.97 11.44
CA HIS A 130 6.74 6.64 12.24
C HIS A 130 6.82 6.00 13.62
N ILE A 131 7.97 5.44 13.94
CA ILE A 131 8.27 4.83 15.25
C ILE A 131 9.37 5.64 15.91
N GLU A 132 9.08 6.27 17.02
CA GLU A 132 10.05 7.09 17.73
C GLU A 132 9.87 6.97 19.26
N ASN A 133 10.96 6.66 19.98
CA ASN A 133 10.95 6.55 21.44
C ASN A 133 9.88 5.60 22.03
N GLY A 134 9.57 4.50 21.32
CA GLY A 134 8.52 3.56 21.71
C GLY A 134 7.08 4.02 21.40
N GLU A 135 6.93 5.19 20.79
CA GLU A 135 5.66 5.69 20.26
C GLU A 135 5.51 5.32 18.79
N TYR A 136 4.27 5.05 18.36
CA TYR A 136 3.95 4.68 16.99
C TYR A 136 2.75 5.47 16.46
N SER A 137 2.97 6.16 15.37
CA SER A 137 1.96 6.87 14.59
C SER A 137 2.06 6.53 13.11
N TYR A 138 1.03 6.80 12.34
CA TYR A 138 1.06 6.66 10.89
C TYR A 138 0.09 7.63 10.21
N ALA A 139 0.34 7.87 8.92
CA ALA A 139 -0.57 8.61 8.07
C ALA A 139 -0.78 7.87 6.74
N MET A 140 -1.95 8.04 6.14
CA MET A 140 -2.31 7.49 4.83
C MET A 140 -2.83 8.61 3.92
N SER A 141 -2.64 8.48 2.62
CA SER A 141 -3.10 9.46 1.64
C SER A 141 -3.63 8.77 0.39
N ILE A 142 -4.56 9.44 -0.27
CA ILE A 142 -5.02 9.11 -1.62
C ILE A 142 -5.09 10.38 -2.46
N LEU A 143 -4.49 10.30 -3.66
CA LEU A 143 -4.61 11.29 -4.73
C LEU A 143 -5.41 10.65 -5.84
N LYS A 144 -6.58 11.19 -6.19
CA LYS A 144 -7.47 10.61 -7.18
C LYS A 144 -8.14 11.68 -8.04
N SER A 145 -8.58 11.31 -9.24
CA SER A 145 -9.38 12.20 -10.09
C SER A 145 -10.75 12.51 -9.46
N ASP A 146 -11.26 13.70 -9.69
CA ASP A 146 -12.63 14.04 -9.33
C ASP A 146 -13.59 13.49 -10.40
N ASN A 147 -14.22 12.36 -10.08
CA ASN A 147 -15.16 11.66 -10.98
C ASN A 147 -14.59 11.38 -12.40
N GLY A 148 -13.30 11.04 -12.49
CA GLY A 148 -12.65 10.76 -13.77
C GLY A 148 -12.24 12.03 -14.56
N ASN A 149 -12.32 13.21 -13.95
CA ASN A 149 -11.84 14.45 -14.58
C ASN A 149 -10.30 14.48 -14.57
N PRO A 150 -9.63 14.52 -15.75
CA PRO A 150 -8.17 14.56 -15.84
C PRO A 150 -7.53 15.81 -15.26
N ASP A 151 -8.30 16.92 -15.20
CA ASP A 151 -7.79 18.24 -14.78
C ASP A 151 -8.06 18.54 -13.30
N ALA A 152 -8.65 17.60 -12.55
CA ALA A 152 -9.02 17.79 -11.16
C ALA A 152 -8.54 16.65 -10.26
N CYS A 153 -7.60 16.98 -9.37
CA CYS A 153 -7.07 16.03 -8.39
C CYS A 153 -7.63 16.28 -6.99
N LEU A 154 -8.33 15.31 -6.44
CA LEU A 154 -8.73 15.27 -5.03
C LEU A 154 -7.60 14.69 -4.19
N ARG A 155 -7.30 15.34 -3.05
CA ARG A 155 -6.21 14.99 -2.13
C ARG A 155 -6.76 14.79 -0.73
N TYR A 156 -6.63 13.59 -0.21
CA TYR A 156 -7.04 13.26 1.16
C TYR A 156 -5.84 12.73 1.94
N THR A 157 -5.67 13.20 3.16
CA THR A 157 -4.70 12.69 4.13
C THR A 157 -5.40 12.37 5.43
N TYR A 158 -5.08 11.21 5.99
CA TYR A 158 -5.64 10.67 7.22
C TYR A 158 -4.47 10.42 8.19
N ALA A 159 -4.42 11.17 9.28
CA ALA A 159 -3.38 11.04 10.29
C ALA A 159 -3.90 10.30 11.52
N TYR A 160 -3.11 9.34 12.00
CA TYR A 160 -3.39 8.51 13.17
C TYR A 160 -2.24 8.70 14.18
N GLU A 161 -2.37 9.68 15.07
CA GLU A 161 -1.33 10.08 16.02
C GLU A 161 -1.00 8.99 17.04
N LYS A 162 -1.99 8.16 17.37
CA LYS A 162 -1.83 6.99 18.24
C LYS A 162 -2.46 5.78 17.60
N ALA A 163 -1.62 4.83 17.19
CA ALA A 163 -2.08 3.55 16.68
C ALA A 163 -2.67 2.70 17.82
N VAL A 164 -3.91 2.28 17.66
CA VAL A 164 -4.64 1.48 18.66
C VAL A 164 -4.27 0.00 18.51
N PRO A 165 -3.93 -0.73 19.59
CA PRO A 165 -3.66 -2.17 19.52
C PRO A 165 -4.82 -2.96 18.89
N GLY A 166 -4.48 -3.92 18.03
CA GLY A 166 -5.43 -4.75 17.30
C GLY A 166 -6.18 -4.06 16.16
N VAL A 167 -5.83 -2.81 15.85
CA VAL A 167 -6.55 -1.98 14.88
C VAL A 167 -5.65 -1.53 13.76
N GLY A 168 -6.17 -1.63 12.54
CA GLY A 168 -5.54 -1.10 11.34
C GLY A 168 -6.50 -0.35 10.44
N ARG A 169 -5.92 0.23 9.40
CA ARG A 169 -6.61 0.95 8.33
C ARG A 169 -6.22 0.39 6.99
N PHE A 170 -7.22 0.13 6.15
CA PHE A 170 -7.07 -0.41 4.81
C PHE A 170 -7.54 0.59 3.77
N ILE A 171 -6.64 0.97 2.86
CA ILE A 171 -6.92 1.80 1.69
C ILE A 171 -6.53 1.05 0.43
N HIS A 172 -7.30 1.21 -0.64
CA HIS A 172 -7.02 0.55 -1.91
C HIS A 172 -7.35 1.47 -3.09
N THR A 173 -6.86 1.15 -4.30
CA THR A 173 -6.98 2.08 -5.42
C THR A 173 -8.38 2.12 -6.02
N TYR A 174 -9.07 0.97 -6.14
CA TYR A 174 -10.36 0.87 -6.82
C TYR A 174 -11.45 0.34 -5.91
N LYS A 175 -12.61 0.95 -5.95
CA LYS A 175 -13.80 0.52 -5.19
C LYS A 175 -14.20 -0.92 -5.50
N CYS A 176 -14.14 -1.30 -6.78
CA CYS A 176 -14.42 -2.64 -7.28
C CYS A 176 -13.84 -2.78 -8.69
N ASP A 177 -14.05 -3.95 -9.32
CA ASP A 177 -13.79 -4.14 -10.75
C ASP A 177 -14.76 -3.31 -11.61
N GLY A 178 -14.34 -2.93 -12.82
CA GLY A 178 -15.12 -2.10 -13.74
C GLY A 178 -14.36 -1.68 -14.99
N ASN A 179 -15.05 -0.94 -15.87
CA ASN A 179 -14.47 -0.31 -17.06
C ASN A 179 -15.21 1.01 -17.37
N PRO A 180 -14.62 2.19 -17.07
CA PRO A 180 -13.38 2.37 -16.33
C PRO A 180 -13.47 1.86 -14.88
N LEU A 181 -12.31 1.67 -14.24
CA LEU A 181 -12.23 1.26 -12.84
C LEU A 181 -12.65 2.40 -11.91
N PRO A 182 -13.67 2.22 -11.05
CA PRO A 182 -14.09 3.28 -10.13
C PRO A 182 -13.05 3.44 -9.00
N SER A 183 -12.65 4.68 -8.73
CA SER A 183 -11.71 4.99 -7.65
C SER A 183 -12.30 4.65 -6.27
N PHE A 184 -11.41 4.32 -5.32
CA PHE A 184 -11.77 4.18 -3.91
C PHE A 184 -12.50 5.42 -3.36
N GLU A 185 -13.49 5.21 -2.51
CA GLU A 185 -14.30 6.25 -1.88
C GLU A 185 -14.32 6.11 -0.36
N GLY A 186 -14.45 7.23 0.32
CA GLY A 186 -14.56 7.30 1.77
C GLY A 186 -13.20 7.29 2.48
N GLU A 187 -13.23 7.02 3.78
CA GLU A 187 -12.05 6.91 4.64
C GLU A 187 -11.42 5.51 4.57
N PRO A 188 -10.12 5.36 4.89
CA PRO A 188 -9.51 4.05 5.04
C PRO A 188 -10.32 3.16 5.98
N LYS A 189 -10.66 1.95 5.53
CA LYS A 189 -11.55 1.02 6.22
C LYS A 189 -10.91 0.52 7.51
N LEU A 190 -11.69 0.45 8.58
CA LEU A 190 -11.26 -0.06 9.88
C LEU A 190 -11.19 -1.60 9.85
N VAL A 191 -10.03 -2.16 10.20
CA VAL A 191 -9.74 -3.61 10.11
C VAL A 191 -9.03 -4.13 11.35
N ASP A 192 -9.05 -5.45 11.57
CA ASP A 192 -8.27 -6.12 12.60
C ASP A 192 -6.82 -6.36 12.15
N ILE A 193 -5.89 -6.23 13.09
CA ILE A 193 -4.48 -6.59 12.92
C ILE A 193 -4.13 -7.68 13.95
N PRO A 194 -3.85 -8.90 13.50
CA PRO A 194 -3.44 -9.99 14.40
C PRO A 194 -1.98 -9.85 14.86
N ASP A 195 -1.58 -10.66 15.82
CA ASP A 195 -0.19 -10.71 16.31
C ASP A 195 0.71 -11.57 15.42
N ASP A 196 0.14 -12.58 14.79
CA ASP A 196 0.86 -13.56 13.97
C ASP A 196 0.98 -13.05 12.52
N MET A 197 2.23 -12.78 12.10
CA MET A 197 2.55 -12.28 10.75
C MET A 197 2.27 -13.32 9.67
N ASP A 198 2.57 -14.59 9.92
CA ASP A 198 2.40 -15.66 8.94
C ASP A 198 0.91 -15.91 8.70
N ALA A 199 0.11 -16.02 9.76
CA ALA A 199 -1.34 -16.13 9.66
C ALA A 199 -1.96 -14.93 8.94
N PHE A 200 -1.47 -13.70 9.20
CA PHE A 200 -1.95 -12.50 8.50
C PHE A 200 -1.58 -12.52 7.02
N THR A 201 -0.37 -12.94 6.69
CA THR A 201 0.11 -13.09 5.31
C THR A 201 -0.73 -14.11 4.54
N GLU A 202 -0.99 -15.28 5.13
CA GLU A 202 -1.83 -16.32 4.54
C GLU A 202 -3.28 -15.84 4.35
N LEU A 203 -3.87 -15.19 5.35
CA LEU A 203 -5.21 -14.62 5.26
C LEU A 203 -5.32 -13.67 4.08
N LEU A 204 -4.41 -12.71 3.97
CA LEU A 204 -4.41 -11.74 2.87
C LEU A 204 -4.24 -12.41 1.51
N TRP A 205 -3.20 -13.26 1.38
CA TRP A 205 -2.90 -13.91 0.09
C TRP A 205 -4.03 -14.82 -0.40
N ASN A 206 -4.65 -15.58 0.49
CA ASN A 206 -5.74 -16.51 0.17
C ASN A 206 -7.09 -15.80 -0.04
N SER A 207 -7.21 -14.53 0.39
CA SER A 207 -8.42 -13.74 0.19
C SER A 207 -8.41 -12.92 -1.10
N LEU A 208 -7.22 -12.66 -1.67
CA LEU A 208 -7.09 -11.98 -2.96
C LEU A 208 -7.60 -12.88 -4.11
N ASN A 209 -8.29 -12.27 -5.08
CA ASN A 209 -8.77 -12.98 -6.26
C ASN A 209 -7.60 -13.70 -6.97
N GLU A 210 -7.77 -15.00 -7.22
CA GLU A 210 -6.72 -15.89 -7.71
C GLU A 210 -6.18 -15.46 -9.08
N ASP A 211 -7.03 -15.01 -10.00
CA ASP A 211 -6.60 -14.63 -11.33
C ASP A 211 -5.85 -13.31 -11.38
N ASN A 212 -6.16 -12.40 -10.44
CA ASN A 212 -5.68 -11.02 -10.45
C ASN A 212 -4.53 -10.76 -9.48
N LYS A 213 -4.35 -11.57 -8.40
CA LYS A 213 -3.26 -11.37 -7.45
C LYS A 213 -1.89 -11.54 -8.11
N VAL A 214 -0.93 -10.69 -7.72
CA VAL A 214 0.43 -10.67 -8.27
C VAL A 214 1.48 -10.84 -7.20
N SER A 215 1.53 -9.93 -6.22
CA SER A 215 2.50 -9.97 -5.13
C SER A 215 1.92 -9.37 -3.85
N LEU A 216 2.40 -9.87 -2.71
CA LEU A 216 2.08 -9.39 -1.36
C LEU A 216 3.37 -9.19 -0.57
N PHE A 217 3.44 -8.09 0.15
CA PHE A 217 4.46 -7.76 1.15
C PHE A 217 3.76 -7.56 2.49
N VAL A 218 4.32 -8.14 3.56
CA VAL A 218 3.88 -7.93 4.94
C VAL A 218 5.11 -7.68 5.82
N ARG A 219 5.03 -6.69 6.72
CA ARG A 219 6.09 -6.39 7.67
C ARG A 219 5.54 -6.09 9.05
N TYR A 220 6.14 -6.70 10.05
CA TYR A 220 5.93 -6.45 11.46
C TYR A 220 7.21 -5.84 12.06
N ILE A 221 7.10 -4.67 12.66
CA ILE A 221 8.23 -3.91 13.23
C ILE A 221 8.02 -3.80 14.73
N ASP A 222 8.96 -4.28 15.51
CA ASP A 222 8.97 -4.12 16.97
C ASP A 222 9.10 -2.65 17.35
N ILE A 223 8.10 -2.11 18.03
CA ILE A 223 8.01 -0.68 18.32
C ILE A 223 9.11 -0.25 19.30
N ALA A 224 9.54 -1.13 20.21
CA ALA A 224 10.56 -0.82 21.21
C ALA A 224 11.99 -0.85 20.64
N THR A 225 12.25 -1.75 19.67
CA THR A 225 13.62 -2.03 19.18
C THR A 225 13.86 -1.61 17.75
N GLY A 226 12.80 -1.38 16.97
CA GLY A 226 12.87 -1.13 15.52
C GLY A 226 13.22 -2.38 14.68
N LYS A 227 13.43 -3.55 15.31
CA LYS A 227 13.66 -4.80 14.56
C LYS A 227 12.42 -5.22 13.82
N TYR A 228 12.57 -5.78 12.63
CA TYR A 228 11.44 -6.17 11.81
C TYR A 228 11.58 -7.57 11.21
N GLU A 229 10.43 -8.15 10.93
CA GLU A 229 10.26 -9.36 10.14
C GLU A 229 9.47 -9.02 8.89
N THR A 230 9.78 -9.70 7.77
CA THR A 230 9.15 -9.42 6.48
C THR A 230 8.81 -10.72 5.76
N ALA A 231 7.59 -10.80 5.25
CA ALA A 231 7.14 -11.83 4.33
C ALA A 231 6.88 -11.23 2.94
N ILE A 232 7.33 -11.92 1.89
CA ILE A 232 7.04 -11.59 0.49
C ILE A 232 6.46 -12.83 -0.18
N VAL A 233 5.31 -12.68 -0.81
CA VAL A 233 4.67 -13.73 -1.59
C VAL A 233 4.49 -13.22 -3.02
N ASN A 234 5.04 -13.96 -3.99
CA ASN A 234 4.90 -13.68 -5.41
C ASN A 234 4.14 -14.82 -6.07
N LYS A 235 3.19 -14.53 -6.96
CA LYS A 235 2.50 -15.53 -7.77
C LYS A 235 3.44 -16.11 -8.83
N ASN A 236 4.20 -15.23 -9.46
CA ASN A 236 5.27 -15.63 -10.39
C ASN A 236 6.52 -16.01 -9.58
N ARG A 237 7.13 -17.14 -9.92
CA ARG A 237 8.33 -17.70 -9.26
C ARG A 237 9.34 -18.12 -10.30
#